data_eb45b12b8acf7548abbe393a82c0038b
#
_entry.id   eb45b12b8acf7548abbe393a82c0038b
#
_cell.length_a   1.000
_cell.length_b   1.000
_cell.length_c   1.000
_cell.angle_alpha   90.00
_cell.angle_beta   90.00
_cell.angle_gamma   90.00
#
_symmetry.space_group_name_H-M   'P 1'
#
loop_
_entity.id
_entity.type
_entity.pdbx_description
1 polymer ?
#
loop_
_entity_poly.entity_id
_entity_poly.type
_entity_poly.pdbx_seq_one_letter_code
_entity_poly.pdbx_strand_id
1 'polypeptide(L)'
;DLHSFPTRRSSDLIIYAYPKGGGAYIVSKTNLGEKWGLLAGGSLLVDYILTVAVSISSGADAFVAAFPHLYHFKVLIACLLVLFILMMNLRGLTESATVLSYPVYLFIIGLIVLIVVGTFRVATGQIAPHIHSTVGSTVPGVTLFLLLKAFSSGASSLTGVEAISNAVTNFKNPAPKNAVKTLVTMGTILAVLLVGIVVLSYIYGIMPQTETTVLSQLASQIFGENVAFYFIQATTVMILVLAANTGFTAFPMLAASMSKDKYMPRMFTVRGDRLGYSNSIIILG
;
A
#
# COMPACT_ATOMS: atom_id res chain seq x y z
N ASP A 1 4.82 -15.32 -31.82
CA ASP A 1 3.77 -16.04 -31.10
C ASP A 1 3.09 -15.15 -30.08
N LEU A 2 2.03 -14.47 -30.57
CA LEU A 2 1.29 -13.42 -29.85
C LEU A 2 -0.01 -13.90 -29.19
N HIS A 3 -0.18 -15.21 -28.95
CA HIS A 3 -1.49 -15.80 -28.64
C HIS A 3 -1.61 -16.62 -27.37
N SER A 4 -1.00 -16.23 -26.26
CA SER A 4 -1.31 -16.91 -24.98
C SER A 4 -1.52 -15.95 -23.82
N PHE A 5 -2.78 -15.93 -23.31
CA PHE A 5 -3.35 -15.38 -22.08
C PHE A 5 -3.68 -13.88 -22.00
N PRO A 6 -4.99 -13.52 -21.85
CA PRO A 6 -5.45 -12.12 -21.91
C PRO A 6 -5.25 -11.27 -20.65
N THR A 7 -4.99 -11.83 -19.48
CA THR A 7 -4.90 -11.07 -18.21
C THR A 7 -3.48 -10.59 -17.85
N ARG A 8 -2.44 -11.22 -18.36
CA ARG A 8 -1.05 -10.82 -18.17
C ARG A 8 -0.61 -9.63 -19.04
N ARG A 9 -1.40 -9.32 -20.06
CA ARG A 9 -1.00 -8.42 -21.17
C ARG A 9 -1.26 -6.96 -20.98
N SER A 10 -2.20 -6.53 -20.13
CA SER A 10 -2.56 -5.11 -20.12
C SER A 10 -1.49 -4.24 -19.45
N SER A 11 -0.97 -4.62 -18.29
CA SER A 11 0.12 -3.88 -17.64
C SER A 11 1.45 -4.03 -18.37
N ASP A 12 1.74 -5.23 -18.92
CA ASP A 12 2.93 -5.49 -19.73
C ASP A 12 2.91 -4.63 -21.00
N LEU A 13 1.77 -4.56 -21.70
CA LEU A 13 1.59 -3.75 -22.91
C LEU A 13 1.77 -2.26 -22.62
N ILE A 14 1.29 -1.76 -21.50
CA ILE A 14 1.49 -0.35 -21.10
C ILE A 14 2.97 -0.05 -20.90
N ILE A 15 3.70 -0.92 -20.21
CA ILE A 15 5.14 -0.77 -19.98
C ILE A 15 5.92 -0.72 -21.30
N TYR A 16 5.56 -1.56 -22.28
CA TYR A 16 6.18 -1.56 -23.59
C TYR A 16 5.76 -0.39 -24.46
N ALA A 17 4.50 0.03 -24.38
CA ALA A 17 3.94 1.15 -25.16
C ALA A 17 4.42 2.53 -24.66
N TYR A 18 4.69 2.65 -23.37
CA TYR A 18 5.10 3.90 -22.72
C TYR A 18 6.44 3.75 -21.98
N PRO A 19 7.55 3.50 -22.69
CA PRO A 19 8.86 3.26 -22.08
C PRO A 19 9.46 4.48 -21.36
N LYS A 20 8.90 5.67 -21.60
CA LYS A 20 9.29 6.93 -20.90
C LYS A 20 8.54 7.15 -19.58
N GLY A 21 7.77 6.16 -19.12
CA GLY A 21 6.83 6.30 -18.02
C GLY A 21 5.56 7.01 -18.49
N GLY A 22 4.44 6.62 -17.97
CA GLY A 22 3.18 7.21 -18.40
C GLY A 22 2.06 6.73 -17.51
N GLY A 23 2.07 7.11 -16.24
CA GLY A 23 1.02 6.72 -15.31
C GLY A 23 -0.38 6.84 -15.90
N ALA A 24 -1.37 6.32 -15.20
CA ALA A 24 -2.73 6.23 -15.67
C ALA A 24 -3.28 7.58 -16.23
N TYR A 25 -2.79 8.70 -15.69
CA TYR A 25 -3.11 10.04 -16.22
C TYR A 25 -2.70 10.21 -17.68
N ILE A 26 -1.42 9.96 -18.01
CA ILE A 26 -0.88 10.16 -19.36
C ILE A 26 -1.48 9.15 -20.34
N VAL A 27 -1.57 7.89 -19.92
CA VAL A 27 -2.16 6.81 -20.73
C VAL A 27 -3.62 7.11 -21.08
N SER A 28 -4.43 7.51 -20.10
CA SER A 28 -5.83 7.88 -20.31
C SER A 28 -5.97 9.12 -21.17
N LYS A 29 -5.17 10.15 -20.95
CA LYS A 29 -5.17 11.39 -21.73
C LYS A 29 -4.83 11.12 -23.20
N THR A 30 -3.83 10.28 -23.46
CA THR A 30 -3.36 10.00 -24.83
C THR A 30 -4.32 9.12 -25.61
N ASN A 31 -4.93 8.12 -24.97
CA ASN A 31 -5.76 7.13 -25.64
C ASN A 31 -7.26 7.44 -25.63
N LEU A 32 -7.76 8.06 -24.56
CA LEU A 32 -9.19 8.32 -24.35
C LEU A 32 -9.55 9.81 -24.42
N GLY A 33 -8.53 10.69 -24.46
CA GLY A 33 -8.69 12.13 -24.53
C GLY A 33 -8.64 12.84 -23.18
N GLU A 34 -8.69 14.18 -23.24
CA GLU A 34 -8.42 15.06 -22.09
C GLU A 34 -9.35 14.84 -20.89
N LYS A 35 -10.66 14.63 -21.14
CA LYS A 35 -11.65 14.44 -20.07
C LYS A 35 -11.36 13.20 -19.24
N TRP A 36 -11.01 12.10 -19.89
CA TRP A 36 -10.67 10.85 -19.23
C TRP A 36 -9.31 10.93 -18.54
N GLY A 37 -8.37 11.67 -19.12
CA GLY A 37 -7.10 11.99 -18.47
C GLY A 37 -7.33 12.76 -17.17
N LEU A 38 -8.16 13.81 -17.18
CA LEU A 38 -8.50 14.58 -15.99
C LEU A 38 -9.17 13.74 -14.90
N LEU A 39 -10.12 12.88 -15.29
CA LEU A 39 -10.77 11.97 -14.35
C LEU A 39 -9.75 11.03 -13.68
N ALA A 40 -8.88 10.41 -14.49
CA ALA A 40 -7.82 9.52 -13.98
C ALA A 40 -6.84 10.27 -13.09
N GLY A 41 -6.37 11.46 -13.51
CA GLY A 41 -5.43 12.27 -12.73
C GLY A 41 -6.04 12.76 -11.42
N GLY A 42 -7.28 13.22 -11.42
CA GLY A 42 -8.00 13.64 -10.22
C GLY A 42 -8.21 12.48 -9.23
N SER A 43 -8.60 11.30 -9.74
CA SER A 43 -8.75 10.09 -8.91
C SER A 43 -7.44 9.67 -8.27
N LEU A 44 -6.32 9.75 -9.01
CA LEU A 44 -4.99 9.42 -8.48
C LEU A 44 -4.52 10.43 -7.42
N LEU A 45 -4.79 11.73 -7.59
CA LEU A 45 -4.44 12.72 -6.56
C LEU A 45 -5.17 12.42 -5.25
N VAL A 46 -6.46 12.09 -5.32
CA VAL A 46 -7.25 11.68 -4.15
C VAL A 46 -6.71 10.37 -3.56
N ASP A 47 -6.36 9.40 -4.39
CA ASP A 47 -5.78 8.13 -3.94
C ASP A 47 -4.47 8.34 -3.17
N TYR A 48 -3.56 9.20 -3.65
CA TYR A 48 -2.32 9.51 -2.92
C TYR A 48 -2.56 10.17 -1.58
N ILE A 49 -3.53 11.11 -1.48
CA ILE A 49 -3.90 11.73 -0.20
C ILE A 49 -4.45 10.66 0.76
N LEU A 50 -5.36 9.82 0.29
CA LEU A 50 -5.96 8.76 1.11
C LEU A 50 -4.92 7.71 1.50
N THR A 51 -4.00 7.37 0.61
CA THR A 51 -2.90 6.42 0.90
C THR A 51 -2.02 6.93 2.04
N VAL A 52 -1.67 8.22 2.06
CA VAL A 52 -0.93 8.81 3.17
C VAL A 52 -1.75 8.74 4.46
N ALA A 53 -2.99 9.22 4.44
CA ALA A 53 -3.85 9.27 5.61
C ALA A 53 -4.11 7.88 6.22
N VAL A 54 -4.46 6.89 5.39
CA VAL A 54 -4.75 5.52 5.83
C VAL A 54 -3.48 4.83 6.32
N SER A 55 -2.35 4.99 5.62
CA SER A 55 -1.08 4.36 6.03
C SER A 55 -0.61 4.90 7.38
N ILE A 56 -0.69 6.21 7.61
CA ILE A 56 -0.31 6.80 8.89
C ILE A 56 -1.26 6.39 10.00
N SER A 57 -2.58 6.41 9.74
CA SER A 57 -3.57 5.97 10.73
C SER A 57 -3.35 4.50 11.13
N SER A 58 -3.17 3.62 10.14
CA SER A 58 -2.88 2.19 10.38
C SER A 58 -1.52 1.97 11.08
N GLY A 59 -0.51 2.82 10.77
CA GLY A 59 0.77 2.80 11.45
C GLY A 59 0.64 3.19 12.93
N ALA A 60 -0.17 4.21 13.23
CA ALA A 60 -0.48 4.58 14.61
C ALA A 60 -1.27 3.46 15.33
N ASP A 61 -2.20 2.78 14.64
CA ASP A 61 -2.93 1.62 15.19
C ASP A 61 -1.99 0.46 15.53
N ALA A 62 -1.05 0.13 14.65
CA ALA A 62 -0.06 -0.91 14.90
C ALA A 62 0.87 -0.54 16.08
N PHE A 63 1.25 0.74 16.19
CA PHE A 63 2.05 1.22 17.31
C PHE A 63 1.30 1.13 18.65
N VAL A 64 0.05 1.59 18.66
CA VAL A 64 -0.79 1.54 19.87
C VAL A 64 -1.15 0.09 20.24
N ALA A 65 -1.30 -0.81 19.28
CA ALA A 65 -1.49 -2.23 19.55
C ALA A 65 -0.29 -2.87 20.27
N ALA A 66 0.94 -2.36 20.02
CA ALA A 66 2.13 -2.76 20.77
C ALA A 66 2.18 -2.12 22.18
N PHE A 67 1.60 -0.93 22.34
CA PHE A 67 1.62 -0.16 23.58
C PHE A 67 0.22 0.36 23.94
N PRO A 68 -0.69 -0.48 24.46
CA PRO A 68 -2.10 -0.14 24.68
C PRO A 68 -2.34 1.08 25.59
N HIS A 69 -1.44 1.35 26.52
CA HIS A 69 -1.50 2.52 27.41
C HIS A 69 -1.37 3.87 26.65
N LEU A 70 -0.87 3.85 25.41
CA LEU A 70 -0.74 5.03 24.56
C LEU A 70 -1.97 5.27 23.66
N TYR A 71 -3.04 4.50 23.82
CA TYR A 71 -4.24 4.61 22.98
C TYR A 71 -4.80 6.04 22.93
N HIS A 72 -4.84 6.75 24.06
CA HIS A 72 -5.32 8.12 24.13
C HIS A 72 -4.47 9.11 23.32
N PHE A 73 -3.23 8.77 23.03
CA PHE A 73 -2.30 9.59 22.24
C PHE A 73 -2.21 9.16 20.76
N LYS A 74 -3.10 8.27 20.29
CA LYS A 74 -3.10 7.76 18.91
C LYS A 74 -3.04 8.88 17.87
N VAL A 75 -3.89 9.92 18.02
CA VAL A 75 -3.94 11.05 17.09
C VAL A 75 -2.62 11.84 17.13
N LEU A 76 -2.07 12.07 18.31
CA LEU A 76 -0.78 12.74 18.46
C LEU A 76 0.34 11.95 17.78
N ILE A 77 0.36 10.64 17.95
CA ILE A 77 1.34 9.74 17.30
C ILE A 77 1.20 9.83 15.78
N ALA A 78 -0.03 9.79 15.25
CA ALA A 78 -0.27 9.95 13.82
C ALA A 78 0.25 11.30 13.29
N CYS A 79 -0.05 12.41 13.98
CA CYS A 79 0.46 13.74 13.62
C CYS A 79 1.99 13.81 13.65
N LEU A 80 2.63 13.20 14.64
CA LEU A 80 4.10 13.15 14.72
C LEU A 80 4.71 12.33 13.57
N LEU A 81 4.07 11.24 13.15
CA LEU A 81 4.52 10.45 12.00
C LEU A 81 4.40 11.24 10.69
N VAL A 82 3.28 11.96 10.48
CA VAL A 82 3.13 12.85 9.31
C VAL A 82 4.20 13.92 9.32
N LEU A 83 4.39 14.61 10.44
CA LEU A 83 5.40 15.66 10.58
C LEU A 83 6.82 15.14 10.32
N PHE A 84 7.11 13.94 10.79
CA PHE A 84 8.40 13.29 10.55
C PHE A 84 8.64 13.04 9.06
N ILE A 85 7.66 12.44 8.35
CA ILE A 85 7.76 12.18 6.92
C ILE A 85 7.84 13.49 6.14
N LEU A 86 7.03 14.48 6.50
CA LEU A 86 7.04 15.81 5.89
C LEU A 86 8.44 16.45 5.99
N MET A 87 9.04 16.44 7.18
CA MET A 87 10.38 16.99 7.39
C MET A 87 11.45 16.24 6.59
N MET A 88 11.36 14.90 6.51
CA MET A 88 12.28 14.09 5.70
C MET A 88 12.21 14.48 4.22
N ASN A 89 10.99 14.58 3.68
CA ASN A 89 10.79 14.92 2.28
C ASN A 89 11.21 16.36 1.96
N LEU A 90 10.93 17.33 2.83
CA LEU A 90 11.37 18.72 2.66
C LEU A 90 12.89 18.88 2.73
N ARG A 91 13.57 18.05 3.52
CA ARG A 91 15.04 18.04 3.57
C ARG A 91 15.67 17.42 2.33
N GLY A 92 14.88 16.82 1.46
CA GLY A 92 15.37 16.14 0.27
C GLY A 92 16.24 14.92 0.60
N LEU A 93 16.00 14.29 1.75
CA LEU A 93 16.67 13.05 2.13
C LEU A 93 16.15 11.94 1.22
N THR A 94 16.75 11.84 0.04
CA THR A 94 16.60 10.67 -0.81
C THR A 94 17.39 9.54 -0.15
N GLU A 95 16.72 8.80 0.73
CA GLU A 95 17.35 7.62 1.31
C GLU A 95 17.71 6.64 0.18
N SER A 96 18.87 6.03 0.32
CA SER A 96 19.30 5.00 -0.63
C SER A 96 18.22 3.91 -0.70
N ALA A 97 17.84 3.49 -1.92
CA ALA A 97 16.90 2.40 -2.13
C ALA A 97 17.29 1.13 -1.35
N THR A 98 18.57 0.94 -1.08
CA THR A 98 19.09 -0.14 -0.25
C THR A 98 18.62 -0.03 1.19
N VAL A 99 18.66 1.17 1.80
CA VAL A 99 18.22 1.38 3.19
C VAL A 99 16.71 1.16 3.30
N LEU A 100 15.93 1.67 2.34
CA LEU A 100 14.48 1.50 2.31
C LEU A 100 14.04 0.03 2.08
N SER A 101 14.90 -0.81 1.53
CA SER A 101 14.58 -2.22 1.29
C SER A 101 14.61 -3.08 2.56
N TYR A 102 15.39 -2.71 3.59
CA TYR A 102 15.48 -3.50 4.83
C TYR A 102 14.13 -3.64 5.55
N PRO A 103 13.36 -2.57 5.84
CA PRO A 103 12.03 -2.69 6.43
C PRO A 103 11.09 -3.59 5.63
N VAL A 104 11.16 -3.53 4.30
CA VAL A 104 10.32 -4.35 3.41
C VAL A 104 10.64 -5.84 3.57
N TYR A 105 11.91 -6.21 3.53
CA TYR A 105 12.31 -7.62 3.71
C TYR A 105 11.99 -8.12 5.12
N LEU A 106 12.24 -7.32 6.16
CA LEU A 106 11.90 -7.68 7.53
C LEU A 106 10.40 -7.91 7.70
N PHE A 107 9.58 -7.06 7.13
CA PHE A 107 8.12 -7.21 7.15
C PHE A 107 7.66 -8.47 6.41
N ILE A 108 8.16 -8.74 5.20
CA ILE A 108 7.83 -9.94 4.42
C ILE A 108 8.24 -11.20 5.20
N ILE A 109 9.44 -11.24 5.76
CA ILE A 109 9.91 -12.36 6.57
C ILE A 109 9.02 -12.54 7.80
N GLY A 110 8.70 -11.45 8.50
CA GLY A 110 7.80 -11.47 9.66
C GLY A 110 6.44 -12.06 9.33
N LEU A 111 5.84 -11.67 8.20
CA LEU A 111 4.56 -12.21 7.74
C LEU A 111 4.65 -13.68 7.31
N ILE A 112 5.71 -14.09 6.64
CA ILE A 112 5.94 -15.51 6.29
C ILE A 112 6.05 -16.35 7.57
N VAL A 113 6.82 -15.89 8.55
CA VAL A 113 6.94 -16.58 9.84
C VAL A 113 5.59 -16.66 10.55
N LEU A 114 4.82 -15.57 10.56
CA LEU A 114 3.45 -15.55 11.11
C LEU A 114 2.56 -16.60 10.45
N ILE A 115 2.55 -16.67 9.12
CA ILE A 115 1.73 -17.61 8.35
C ILE A 115 2.18 -19.06 8.62
N VAL A 116 3.47 -19.33 8.59
CA VAL A 116 4.02 -20.66 8.81
C VAL A 116 3.73 -21.16 10.23
N VAL A 117 4.00 -20.35 11.24
CA VAL A 117 3.75 -20.71 12.65
C VAL A 117 2.27 -20.83 12.93
N GLY A 118 1.44 -19.90 12.40
CA GLY A 118 -0.02 -19.96 12.54
C GLY A 118 -0.60 -21.24 11.92
N THR A 119 -0.18 -21.58 10.70
CA THR A 119 -0.61 -22.81 10.02
C THR A 119 -0.13 -24.05 10.77
N PHE A 120 1.11 -24.05 11.27
CA PHE A 120 1.66 -25.16 12.06
C PHE A 120 0.86 -25.41 13.34
N ARG A 121 0.48 -24.37 14.08
CA ARG A 121 -0.35 -24.49 15.29
C ARG A 121 -1.73 -25.04 15.01
N VAL A 122 -2.34 -24.68 13.90
CA VAL A 122 -3.61 -25.27 13.46
C VAL A 122 -3.43 -26.75 13.08
N ALA A 123 -2.38 -27.09 12.32
CA ALA A 123 -2.09 -28.47 11.90
C ALA A 123 -1.78 -29.41 13.07
N THR A 124 -1.15 -28.89 14.15
CA THR A 124 -0.83 -29.65 15.35
C THR A 124 -1.98 -29.72 16.37
N GLY A 125 -3.14 -29.14 16.05
CA GLY A 125 -4.32 -29.14 16.93
C GLY A 125 -4.16 -28.31 18.21
N GLN A 126 -3.13 -27.45 18.28
CA GLN A 126 -2.93 -26.56 19.44
C GLN A 126 -4.01 -25.48 19.53
N ILE A 127 -4.67 -25.20 18.43
CA ILE A 127 -5.78 -24.24 18.36
C ILE A 127 -6.92 -24.94 17.60
N ALA A 128 -8.07 -25.08 18.27
CA ALA A 128 -9.29 -25.51 17.59
C ALA A 128 -9.73 -24.41 16.61
N PRO A 129 -10.00 -24.73 15.34
CA PRO A 129 -10.51 -23.74 14.41
C PRO A 129 -11.80 -23.14 14.96
N HIS A 130 -11.79 -21.87 15.34
CA HIS A 130 -13.00 -21.13 15.71
C HIS A 130 -13.76 -20.75 14.42
N ILE A 131 -14.21 -21.77 13.67
CA ILE A 131 -15.15 -21.52 12.58
C ILE A 131 -16.41 -21.04 13.27
N HIS A 132 -16.62 -19.73 13.30
CA HIS A 132 -17.89 -19.17 13.70
C HIS A 132 -18.95 -19.72 12.74
N SER A 133 -19.62 -20.78 13.15
CA SER A 133 -20.85 -21.20 12.51
C SER A 133 -21.88 -20.10 12.80
N THR A 134 -21.90 -19.09 11.96
CA THR A 134 -22.99 -18.11 11.87
C THR A 134 -24.25 -18.78 11.27
N VAL A 135 -24.51 -20.02 11.67
CA VAL A 135 -25.76 -20.72 11.41
C VAL A 135 -26.77 -20.15 12.40
N GLY A 136 -27.39 -19.05 12.06
CA GLY A 136 -28.46 -18.48 12.87
C GLY A 136 -28.65 -16.97 12.83
N SER A 137 -27.65 -16.19 12.44
CA SER A 137 -27.89 -14.78 12.10
C SER A 137 -28.26 -14.69 10.62
N THR A 138 -29.40 -14.13 10.31
CA THR A 138 -29.78 -13.71 8.96
C THR A 138 -28.66 -12.84 8.43
N VAL A 139 -27.72 -13.44 7.69
CA VAL A 139 -26.72 -12.70 6.94
C VAL A 139 -27.52 -11.80 6.00
N PRO A 140 -27.46 -10.47 6.11
CA PRO A 140 -28.13 -9.61 5.16
C PRO A 140 -27.70 -10.07 3.77
N GLY A 141 -28.68 -10.34 2.89
CA GLY A 141 -28.38 -10.88 1.56
C GLY A 141 -27.27 -10.07 0.92
N VAL A 142 -26.34 -10.73 0.22
CA VAL A 142 -25.24 -10.06 -0.46
C VAL A 142 -25.82 -9.04 -1.44
N THR A 143 -25.85 -7.78 -1.03
CA THR A 143 -26.33 -6.69 -1.89
C THR A 143 -25.24 -6.32 -2.88
N LEU A 144 -25.64 -5.84 -4.07
CA LEU A 144 -24.68 -5.29 -5.06
C LEU A 144 -23.75 -4.23 -4.42
N PHE A 145 -24.28 -3.40 -3.53
CA PHE A 145 -23.51 -2.41 -2.80
C PHE A 145 -22.41 -3.05 -1.93
N LEU A 146 -22.72 -4.10 -1.21
CA LEU A 146 -21.74 -4.82 -0.38
C LEU A 146 -20.65 -5.47 -1.23
N LEU A 147 -21.03 -6.02 -2.39
CA LEU A 147 -20.08 -6.60 -3.34
C LEU A 147 -19.17 -5.54 -3.94
N LEU A 148 -19.71 -4.38 -4.35
CA LEU A 148 -18.91 -3.25 -4.85
C LEU A 148 -17.99 -2.68 -3.78
N LYS A 149 -18.45 -2.58 -2.52
CA LYS A 149 -17.64 -2.15 -1.39
C LYS A 149 -16.47 -3.12 -1.13
N ALA A 150 -16.74 -4.42 -1.13
CA ALA A 150 -15.72 -5.45 -0.96
C ALA A 150 -14.69 -5.43 -2.11
N PHE A 151 -15.17 -5.26 -3.36
CA PHE A 151 -14.30 -5.09 -4.53
C PHE A 151 -13.41 -3.85 -4.40
N SER A 152 -13.98 -2.70 -4.03
CA SER A 152 -13.24 -1.45 -3.84
C SER A 152 -12.17 -1.60 -2.75
N SER A 153 -12.51 -2.21 -1.61
CA SER A 153 -11.56 -2.48 -0.53
C SER A 153 -10.44 -3.45 -0.94
N GLY A 154 -10.78 -4.48 -1.72
CA GLY A 154 -9.80 -5.41 -2.28
C GLY A 154 -8.88 -4.75 -3.32
N ALA A 155 -9.42 -3.88 -4.18
CA ALA A 155 -8.64 -3.13 -5.16
C ALA A 155 -7.63 -2.18 -4.51
N SER A 156 -7.95 -1.64 -3.34
CA SER A 156 -7.05 -0.80 -2.54
C SER A 156 -5.75 -1.51 -2.16
N SER A 157 -5.76 -2.84 -2.03
CA SER A 157 -4.54 -3.62 -1.77
C SER A 157 -3.55 -3.66 -2.94
N LEU A 158 -3.98 -3.27 -4.14
CA LEU A 158 -3.14 -3.18 -5.34
C LEU A 158 -2.51 -1.80 -5.53
N THR A 159 -2.75 -0.86 -4.62
CA THR A 159 -2.13 0.48 -4.64
C THR A 159 -0.60 0.35 -4.67
N GLY A 160 0.05 1.12 -5.56
CA GLY A 160 1.50 1.08 -5.75
C GLY A 160 1.97 0.25 -6.96
N VAL A 161 1.13 -0.62 -7.54
CA VAL A 161 1.46 -1.34 -8.78
C VAL A 161 1.76 -0.36 -9.92
N GLU A 162 1.07 0.78 -9.97
CA GLU A 162 1.30 1.86 -10.93
C GLU A 162 2.68 2.51 -10.78
N ALA A 163 3.26 2.51 -9.58
CA ALA A 163 4.59 3.09 -9.35
C ALA A 163 5.66 2.40 -10.22
N ILE A 164 5.54 1.10 -10.47
CA ILE A 164 6.44 0.37 -11.36
C ILE A 164 6.28 0.84 -12.80
N SER A 165 5.05 1.05 -13.28
CA SER A 165 4.80 1.54 -14.63
C SER A 165 5.31 2.97 -14.84
N ASN A 166 5.29 3.80 -13.80
CA ASN A 166 5.83 5.15 -13.82
C ASN A 166 7.37 5.17 -13.78
N ALA A 167 7.97 4.18 -13.13
CA ALA A 167 9.41 4.10 -12.89
C ALA A 167 10.16 3.22 -13.91
N VAL A 168 9.56 2.84 -15.03
CA VAL A 168 10.18 1.94 -16.03
C VAL A 168 11.54 2.45 -16.49
N THR A 169 11.69 3.77 -16.66
CA THR A 169 12.95 4.40 -17.07
C THR A 169 14.10 4.22 -16.08
N ASN A 170 13.80 3.91 -14.82
CA ASN A 170 14.80 3.73 -13.76
C ASN A 170 15.35 2.30 -13.68
N PHE A 171 14.75 1.37 -14.44
CA PHE A 171 15.22 -0.02 -14.47
C PHE A 171 16.45 -0.19 -15.35
N LYS A 172 17.33 -1.11 -14.94
CA LYS A 172 18.47 -1.54 -15.77
C LYS A 172 18.00 -2.15 -17.08
N ASN A 173 18.76 -1.97 -18.15
CA ASN A 173 18.44 -2.55 -19.46
C ASN A 173 18.51 -4.10 -19.43
N PRO A 174 17.56 -4.80 -20.06
CA PRO A 174 16.38 -4.28 -20.77
C PRO A 174 15.25 -3.86 -19.82
N ALA A 175 15.04 -2.56 -19.68
CA ALA A 175 14.15 -1.95 -18.68
C ALA A 175 12.72 -2.52 -18.67
N PRO A 176 12.01 -2.68 -19.81
CA PRO A 176 10.65 -3.23 -19.80
C PRO A 176 10.59 -4.66 -19.24
N LYS A 177 11.55 -5.54 -19.64
CA LYS A 177 11.58 -6.93 -19.14
C LYS A 177 11.80 -7.00 -17.62
N ASN A 178 12.70 -6.16 -17.11
CA ASN A 178 13.01 -6.11 -15.68
C ASN A 178 11.84 -5.53 -14.88
N ALA A 179 11.16 -4.51 -15.40
CA ALA A 179 9.96 -3.93 -14.78
C ALA A 179 8.82 -4.97 -14.70
N VAL A 180 8.54 -5.70 -15.79
CA VAL A 180 7.54 -6.78 -15.81
C VAL A 180 7.89 -7.89 -14.83
N LYS A 181 9.16 -8.33 -14.79
CA LYS A 181 9.60 -9.34 -13.82
C LYS A 181 9.37 -8.89 -12.38
N THR A 182 9.72 -7.65 -12.06
CA THR A 182 9.49 -7.06 -10.73
C THR A 182 8.01 -7.02 -10.40
N LEU A 183 7.17 -6.58 -11.33
CA LEU A 183 5.72 -6.50 -11.16
C LEU A 183 5.10 -7.88 -10.84
N VAL A 184 5.47 -8.91 -11.62
CA VAL A 184 4.97 -10.27 -11.41
C VAL A 184 5.45 -10.83 -10.06
N THR A 185 6.72 -10.63 -9.73
CA THR A 185 7.27 -11.10 -8.45
C THR A 185 6.57 -10.43 -7.27
N MET A 186 6.41 -9.10 -7.30
CA MET A 186 5.70 -8.34 -6.28
C MET A 186 4.25 -8.79 -6.13
N GLY A 187 3.53 -8.91 -7.25
CA GLY A 187 2.13 -9.38 -7.23
C GLY A 187 1.97 -10.79 -6.68
N THR A 188 2.91 -11.69 -6.99
CA THR A 188 2.90 -13.06 -6.46
C THR A 188 3.14 -13.08 -4.95
N ILE A 189 4.13 -12.34 -4.45
CA ILE A 189 4.41 -12.23 -3.02
C ILE A 189 3.19 -11.65 -2.29
N LEU A 190 2.63 -10.54 -2.81
CA LEU A 190 1.45 -9.91 -2.23
C LEU A 190 0.26 -10.87 -2.17
N ALA A 191 -0.03 -11.59 -3.25
CA ALA A 191 -1.13 -12.55 -3.30
C ALA A 191 -0.96 -13.67 -2.27
N VAL A 192 0.23 -14.25 -2.15
CA VAL A 192 0.52 -15.32 -1.18
C VAL A 192 0.36 -14.81 0.26
N LEU A 193 0.89 -13.64 0.59
CA LEU A 193 0.79 -13.06 1.92
C LEU A 193 -0.66 -12.70 2.26
N LEU A 194 -1.39 -12.07 1.34
CA LEU A 194 -2.77 -11.67 1.53
C LEU A 194 -3.67 -12.90 1.77
N VAL A 195 -3.57 -13.90 0.88
CA VAL A 195 -4.35 -15.14 1.03
C VAL A 195 -4.01 -15.84 2.35
N GLY A 196 -2.72 -15.93 2.71
CA GLY A 196 -2.28 -16.53 3.96
C GLY A 196 -2.88 -15.83 5.19
N ILE A 197 -2.84 -14.50 5.24
CA ILE A 197 -3.42 -13.72 6.34
C ILE A 197 -4.94 -13.89 6.40
N VAL A 198 -5.64 -13.81 5.26
CA VAL A 198 -7.10 -13.93 5.20
C VAL A 198 -7.54 -15.32 5.67
N VAL A 199 -6.89 -16.38 5.18
CA VAL A 199 -7.20 -17.78 5.56
C VAL A 199 -6.95 -17.97 7.06
N LEU A 200 -5.81 -17.52 7.59
CA LEU A 200 -5.53 -17.62 9.02
C LEU A 200 -6.51 -16.81 9.86
N SER A 201 -6.82 -15.58 9.47
CA SER A 201 -7.79 -14.74 10.18
C SER A 201 -9.17 -15.43 10.25
N TYR A 202 -9.57 -16.10 9.18
CA TYR A 202 -10.82 -16.89 9.16
C TYR A 202 -10.76 -18.09 10.10
N ILE A 203 -9.66 -18.86 10.08
CA ILE A 203 -9.48 -20.05 10.93
C ILE A 203 -9.43 -19.67 12.41
N TYR A 204 -8.74 -18.57 12.74
CA TYR A 204 -8.60 -18.06 14.10
C TYR A 204 -9.84 -17.28 14.58
N GLY A 205 -10.86 -17.09 13.74
CA GLY A 205 -12.09 -16.39 14.07
C GLY A 205 -11.91 -14.91 14.38
N ILE A 206 -10.89 -14.28 13.78
CA ILE A 206 -10.58 -12.87 14.01
C ILE A 206 -11.61 -12.01 13.29
N MET A 207 -12.19 -11.07 14.05
CA MET A 207 -13.11 -10.09 13.50
C MET A 207 -12.49 -8.68 13.55
N PRO A 208 -12.74 -7.84 12.53
CA PRO A 208 -12.29 -6.47 12.54
C PRO A 208 -12.83 -5.72 13.77
N GLN A 209 -11.94 -5.09 14.52
CA GLN A 209 -12.25 -4.25 15.68
C GLN A 209 -11.79 -2.81 15.42
N THR A 210 -12.40 -1.85 16.12
CA THR A 210 -12.06 -0.44 15.96
C THR A 210 -10.74 -0.04 16.62
N GLU A 211 -10.29 -0.82 17.60
CA GLU A 211 -9.14 -0.47 18.43
C GLU A 211 -7.85 -1.18 18.00
N THR A 212 -7.98 -2.31 17.30
CA THR A 212 -6.83 -3.15 16.91
C THR A 212 -6.94 -3.64 15.49
N THR A 213 -5.81 -3.66 14.77
CA THR A 213 -5.77 -4.18 13.39
C THR A 213 -5.92 -5.71 13.37
N VAL A 214 -6.49 -6.26 12.30
CA VAL A 214 -6.58 -7.70 12.08
C VAL A 214 -5.22 -8.39 12.19
N LEU A 215 -4.17 -7.75 11.65
CA LEU A 215 -2.81 -8.28 11.71
C LEU A 215 -2.28 -8.32 13.16
N SER A 216 -2.56 -7.28 13.95
CA SER A 216 -2.17 -7.23 15.37
C SER A 216 -2.86 -8.30 16.20
N GLN A 217 -4.18 -8.50 15.98
CA GLN A 217 -4.93 -9.56 16.64
C GLN A 217 -4.40 -10.94 16.27
N LEU A 218 -4.11 -11.18 14.97
CA LEU A 218 -3.56 -12.44 14.51
C LEU A 218 -2.18 -12.71 15.11
N ALA A 219 -1.30 -11.71 15.12
CA ALA A 219 0.02 -11.83 15.72
C ALA A 219 -0.04 -12.09 17.22
N SER A 220 -0.93 -11.43 17.95
CA SER A 220 -1.14 -11.64 19.39
C SER A 220 -1.68 -13.06 19.69
N GLN A 221 -2.61 -13.57 18.90
CA GLN A 221 -3.13 -14.94 19.07
C GLN A 221 -2.10 -16.02 18.73
N ILE A 222 -1.24 -15.79 17.72
CA ILE A 222 -0.23 -16.76 17.30
C ILE A 222 1.00 -16.73 18.22
N PHE A 223 1.52 -15.55 18.56
CA PHE A 223 2.76 -15.43 19.32
C PHE A 223 2.54 -15.11 20.80
N GLY A 224 1.34 -14.62 21.20
CA GLY A 224 1.18 -13.95 22.48
C GLY A 224 1.92 -12.60 22.49
N GLU A 225 2.09 -11.99 23.64
CA GLU A 225 2.84 -10.74 23.82
C GLU A 225 4.35 -10.98 23.96
N ASN A 226 4.93 -11.67 22.99
CA ASN A 226 6.34 -12.02 22.93
C ASN A 226 7.14 -11.11 21.99
N VAL A 227 8.46 -11.25 21.98
CA VAL A 227 9.37 -10.50 21.09
C VAL A 227 8.92 -10.58 19.62
N ALA A 228 8.39 -11.73 19.16
CA ALA A 228 7.89 -11.89 17.80
C ALA A 228 6.68 -10.99 17.49
N PHE A 229 5.79 -10.80 18.45
CA PHE A 229 4.68 -9.86 18.33
C PHE A 229 5.17 -8.41 18.14
N TYR A 230 6.05 -7.94 19.03
CA TYR A 230 6.62 -6.60 18.94
C TYR A 230 7.44 -6.40 17.66
N PHE A 231 8.14 -7.43 17.20
CA PHE A 231 8.84 -7.39 15.92
C PHE A 231 7.89 -7.17 14.74
N ILE A 232 6.74 -7.88 14.69
CA ILE A 232 5.74 -7.69 13.66
C ILE A 232 5.14 -6.29 13.74
N GLN A 233 4.81 -5.79 14.94
CA GLN A 233 4.26 -4.44 15.08
C GLN A 233 5.27 -3.38 14.62
N ALA A 234 6.53 -3.50 15.02
CA ALA A 234 7.58 -2.56 14.61
C ALA A 234 7.79 -2.55 13.09
N THR A 235 7.87 -3.73 12.46
CA THR A 235 8.02 -3.84 11.00
C THR A 235 6.78 -3.35 10.27
N THR A 236 5.57 -3.53 10.83
CA THR A 236 4.32 -3.01 10.29
C THR A 236 4.29 -1.48 10.33
N VAL A 237 4.70 -0.85 11.43
CA VAL A 237 4.82 0.61 11.51
C VAL A 237 5.80 1.12 10.46
N MET A 238 6.98 0.49 10.37
CA MET A 238 8.00 0.90 9.40
C MET A 238 7.51 0.82 7.95
N ILE A 239 6.84 -0.26 7.56
CA ILE A 239 6.34 -0.42 6.19
C ILE A 239 5.20 0.55 5.89
N LEU A 240 4.35 0.88 6.86
CA LEU A 240 3.26 1.83 6.69
C LEU A 240 3.77 3.28 6.59
N VAL A 241 4.80 3.64 7.36
CA VAL A 241 5.52 4.92 7.20
C VAL A 241 6.15 5.01 5.81
N LEU A 242 6.76 3.92 5.33
CA LEU A 242 7.32 3.84 3.99
C LEU A 242 6.23 3.95 2.90
N ALA A 243 5.08 3.31 3.10
CA ALA A 243 3.93 3.42 2.20
C ALA A 243 3.41 4.87 2.14
N ALA A 244 3.28 5.56 3.27
CA ALA A 244 2.93 6.97 3.29
C ALA A 244 3.97 7.83 2.53
N ASN A 245 5.26 7.54 2.68
CA ASN A 245 6.32 8.25 1.96
C ASN A 245 6.20 8.14 0.43
N THR A 246 5.64 7.04 -0.09
CA THR A 246 5.39 6.92 -1.53
C THR A 246 4.38 7.95 -2.03
N GLY A 247 3.35 8.29 -1.23
CA GLY A 247 2.40 9.36 -1.53
C GLY A 247 3.08 10.73 -1.60
N PHE A 248 4.01 11.02 -0.69
CA PHE A 248 4.79 12.27 -0.69
C PHE A 248 5.72 12.41 -1.90
N THR A 249 6.06 11.33 -2.57
CA THR A 249 6.84 11.34 -3.82
C THR A 249 5.94 11.38 -5.06
N ALA A 250 4.88 10.60 -5.10
CA ALA A 250 4.03 10.41 -6.26
C ALA A 250 3.07 11.60 -6.48
N PHE A 251 2.44 12.11 -5.43
CA PHE A 251 1.53 13.26 -5.51
C PHE A 251 2.18 14.49 -6.13
N PRO A 252 3.38 14.95 -5.70
CA PRO A 252 4.02 16.11 -6.32
C PRO A 252 4.37 15.90 -7.79
N MET A 253 4.76 14.71 -8.19
CA MET A 253 5.09 14.41 -9.59
C MET A 253 3.84 14.47 -10.49
N LEU A 254 2.73 13.92 -10.04
CA LEU A 254 1.46 13.97 -10.77
C LEU A 254 0.91 15.40 -10.81
N ALA A 255 0.89 16.10 -9.68
CA ALA A 255 0.45 17.49 -9.57
C ALA A 255 1.25 18.41 -10.50
N ALA A 256 2.57 18.23 -10.57
CA ALA A 256 3.43 18.98 -11.47
C ALA A 256 3.13 18.65 -12.95
N SER A 257 2.84 17.38 -13.29
CA SER A 257 2.47 16.99 -14.64
C SER A 257 1.15 17.64 -15.07
N MET A 258 0.13 17.58 -14.22
CA MET A 258 -1.17 18.22 -14.47
C MET A 258 -1.08 19.75 -14.52
N SER A 259 -0.18 20.35 -13.73
CA SER A 259 0.06 21.81 -13.75
C SER A 259 0.75 22.25 -15.04
N LYS A 260 1.67 21.47 -15.61
CA LYS A 260 2.26 21.71 -16.94
C LYS A 260 1.18 21.70 -18.04
N ASP A 261 0.19 20.83 -17.90
CA ASP A 261 -0.96 20.74 -18.79
C ASP A 261 -2.04 21.81 -18.51
N LYS A 262 -1.79 22.74 -17.56
CA LYS A 262 -2.66 23.86 -17.15
C LYS A 262 -3.94 23.45 -16.40
N TYR A 263 -4.01 22.24 -15.88
CA TYR A 263 -5.15 21.75 -15.07
C TYR A 263 -4.99 22.01 -13.58
N MET A 264 -3.80 22.41 -13.13
CA MET A 264 -3.51 22.79 -11.75
C MET A 264 -2.74 24.13 -11.68
N PRO A 265 -2.76 24.80 -10.52
CA PRO A 265 -2.03 26.06 -10.34
C PRO A 265 -0.53 25.89 -10.61
N ARG A 266 0.10 26.96 -11.16
CA ARG A 266 1.54 26.96 -11.51
C ARG A 266 2.46 26.71 -10.31
N MET A 267 1.99 26.96 -9.08
CA MET A 267 2.76 26.69 -7.87
C MET A 267 3.23 25.24 -7.74
N PHE A 268 2.51 24.28 -8.35
CA PHE A 268 2.88 22.86 -8.35
C PHE A 268 4.00 22.51 -9.34
N THR A 269 4.33 23.41 -10.29
CA THR A 269 5.48 23.21 -11.21
C THR A 269 6.77 23.77 -10.66
N VAL A 270 6.72 24.63 -9.65
CA VAL A 270 7.89 25.28 -9.08
C VAL A 270 8.65 24.27 -8.22
N ARG A 271 9.91 24.04 -8.59
CA ARG A 271 10.85 23.26 -7.78
C ARG A 271 11.53 24.17 -6.76
N GLY A 272 11.55 23.75 -5.52
CA GLY A 272 12.30 24.43 -4.47
C GLY A 272 13.82 24.27 -4.63
N ASP A 273 14.58 24.94 -3.79
CA ASP A 273 16.06 24.97 -3.82
C ASP A 273 16.72 23.58 -3.79
N ARG A 274 16.01 22.58 -3.28
CA ARG A 274 16.45 21.17 -3.20
C ARG A 274 15.86 20.27 -4.29
N LEU A 275 15.45 20.84 -5.44
CA LEU A 275 14.90 20.15 -6.61
C LEU A 275 13.57 19.40 -6.35
N GLY A 276 13.00 19.48 -5.15
CA GLY A 276 11.68 18.93 -4.79
C GLY A 276 10.54 19.91 -5.08
N TYR A 277 9.34 19.39 -5.26
CA TYR A 277 8.12 20.20 -5.37
C TYR A 277 7.59 20.58 -3.97
N SER A 278 8.31 21.46 -3.27
CA SER A 278 8.08 21.79 -1.84
C SER A 278 6.63 22.19 -1.55
N ASN A 279 6.00 22.97 -2.43
CA ASN A 279 4.61 23.40 -2.25
C ASN A 279 3.63 22.21 -2.25
N SER A 280 3.86 21.24 -3.14
CA SER A 280 3.03 20.02 -3.21
C SER A 280 3.20 19.15 -1.96
N ILE A 281 4.43 19.06 -1.45
CA ILE A 281 4.76 18.28 -0.25
C ILE A 281 4.10 18.90 0.98
N ILE A 282 4.13 20.24 1.12
CA ILE A 282 3.51 20.96 2.25
C ILE A 282 1.97 20.85 2.21
N ILE A 283 1.37 20.88 1.02
CA ILE A 283 -0.10 20.75 0.88
C ILE A 283 -0.57 19.35 1.21
N LEU A 284 0.25 18.33 0.98
CA LEU A 284 -0.09 16.95 1.25
C LEU A 284 0.03 16.60 2.75
N GLY A 285 0.96 17.18 3.49
CA GLY A 285 1.20 16.95 4.92
C GLY A 285 0.43 17.89 5.82
#